data_5fb21f931fc99b15c92c72336eabe7e5
#
_entry.id   5fb21f931fc99b15c92c72336eabe7e5
#
_cell.length_a   1.000
_cell.length_b   1.000
_cell.length_c   1.000
_cell.angle_alpha   90.00
_cell.angle_beta   90.00
_cell.angle_gamma   90.00
#
_symmetry.space_group_name_H-M   'P 1'
#
loop_
_entity.id
_entity.type
_entity.pdbx_description
1 polymer ?
#
loop_
_entity_poly.entity_id
_entity_poly.type
_entity_poly.pdbx_seq_one_letter_code
_entity_poly.pdbx_strand_id
1 'polypeptide(L)'
;MSDVMENLTIGKKDYAVKITELNQADLLFYTENPRVYSTLNVAGGEPSQDEIEEHMCNLEHVKQLKVSIDSNGGLIDPLIVRDGDFTVLEGNSRLAAYRLLCKIDAIKWGKVKCKVLPADIDDDAIFALLGQYHIIGRKDWDPFEQANYLYRRHQQTRLPIEYMAQELGISKQKAINMINVITFMIENDDLNKRNWSYYEEYLKNSGIKKYRETNPDLNETIAEAIKTGEIHEASDMRKLGDIAKVGDKQSKKIMQKIAAGEMDLYEGYAEIHDAGKLDDVVKRLKTFKQYINDDSIEKQIRASSETYRQAEFEIGKIIKRLEKLIK
;
A
#
# COMPACT_ATOMS: atom_id res chain seq x y z
N MET A 1 -15.13 14.25 -38.59
CA MET A 1 -15.12 15.41 -37.68
C MET A 1 -13.78 16.11 -37.85
N SER A 2 -13.74 17.43 -37.93
CA SER A 2 -12.46 18.15 -37.96
C SER A 2 -11.78 17.99 -36.63
N ASP A 3 -10.50 17.57 -36.65
CA ASP A 3 -9.67 17.48 -35.48
C ASP A 3 -9.58 18.84 -34.79
N VAL A 4 -9.89 18.89 -33.51
CA VAL A 4 -9.79 20.12 -32.71
C VAL A 4 -8.43 20.11 -32.02
N MET A 5 -7.67 21.19 -32.19
CA MET A 5 -6.39 21.37 -31.51
C MET A 5 -6.59 22.20 -30.25
N GLU A 6 -6.05 21.72 -29.15
CA GLU A 6 -5.96 22.43 -27.86
C GLU A 6 -4.50 22.50 -27.40
N ASN A 7 -4.20 23.41 -26.48
CA ASN A 7 -2.92 23.41 -25.78
C ASN A 7 -3.10 22.86 -24.37
N LEU A 8 -2.24 21.94 -23.99
CA LEU A 8 -2.16 21.39 -22.62
C LEU A 8 -0.82 21.77 -21.99
N THR A 9 -0.85 22.51 -20.90
CA THR A 9 0.36 22.88 -20.17
C THR A 9 0.74 21.76 -19.19
N ILE A 10 1.93 21.16 -19.39
CA ILE A 10 2.47 20.11 -18.54
C ILE A 10 3.87 20.51 -18.12
N GLY A 11 4.18 20.53 -16.81
CA GLY A 11 5.51 20.86 -16.32
C GLY A 11 6.05 22.21 -16.80
N LYS A 12 5.16 23.22 -16.95
CA LYS A 12 5.47 24.57 -17.49
C LYS A 12 5.79 24.62 -19.01
N LYS A 13 5.57 23.54 -19.75
CA LYS A 13 5.67 23.48 -21.21
C LYS A 13 4.28 23.31 -21.82
N ASP A 14 4.03 23.94 -22.94
CA ASP A 14 2.77 23.81 -23.70
C ASP A 14 2.94 22.74 -24.77
N TYR A 15 2.01 21.80 -24.79
CA TYR A 15 1.93 20.73 -25.78
C TYR A 15 0.67 20.93 -26.63
N ALA A 16 0.82 20.91 -27.94
CA ALA A 16 -0.30 20.87 -28.84
C ALA A 16 -0.98 19.50 -28.77
N VAL A 17 -2.25 19.46 -28.45
CA VAL A 17 -3.04 18.26 -28.24
C VAL A 17 -4.15 18.17 -29.26
N LYS A 18 -4.23 17.04 -29.96
CA LYS A 18 -5.27 16.75 -30.93
C LYS A 18 -6.44 16.04 -30.23
N ILE A 19 -7.63 16.61 -30.27
CA ILE A 19 -8.85 15.95 -29.79
C ILE A 19 -9.47 15.17 -30.93
N THR A 20 -9.58 13.85 -30.75
CA THR A 20 -10.13 12.96 -31.78
C THR A 20 -10.76 11.70 -31.15
N GLU A 21 -11.43 10.90 -31.96
CA GLU A 21 -11.90 9.58 -31.58
C GLU A 21 -10.99 8.50 -32.16
N LEU A 22 -10.45 7.64 -31.33
CA LEU A 22 -9.63 6.50 -31.73
C LEU A 22 -10.39 5.19 -31.52
N ASN A 23 -10.06 4.17 -32.31
CA ASN A 23 -10.56 2.84 -32.06
C ASN A 23 -9.95 2.33 -30.76
N GLN A 24 -10.80 1.95 -29.81
CA GLN A 24 -10.33 1.48 -28.51
C GLN A 24 -9.45 0.22 -28.61
N ALA A 25 -9.60 -0.58 -29.68
CA ALA A 25 -8.79 -1.78 -29.90
C ALA A 25 -7.33 -1.49 -30.24
N ASP A 26 -7.05 -0.32 -30.82
CA ASP A 26 -5.70 0.10 -31.21
C ASP A 26 -4.92 0.73 -30.05
N LEU A 27 -5.59 1.00 -28.92
CA LEU A 27 -4.98 1.65 -27.76
C LEU A 27 -4.26 0.64 -26.87
N LEU A 28 -3.08 1.01 -26.38
CA LEU A 28 -2.27 0.22 -25.47
C LEU A 28 -2.38 0.75 -24.04
N PHE A 29 -2.43 -0.15 -23.07
CA PHE A 29 -2.31 0.21 -21.65
C PHE A 29 -0.88 0.67 -21.34
N TYR A 30 -0.76 1.68 -20.49
CA TYR A 30 0.54 2.15 -20.00
C TYR A 30 1.11 1.19 -18.96
N THR A 31 2.21 0.50 -19.28
CA THR A 31 2.83 -0.52 -18.45
C THR A 31 3.37 0.02 -17.13
N GLU A 32 3.84 1.28 -17.14
CA GLU A 32 4.34 1.98 -15.95
C GLU A 32 3.25 2.52 -15.02
N ASN A 33 1.97 2.25 -15.33
CA ASN A 33 0.87 2.63 -14.45
C ASN A 33 1.02 1.95 -13.08
N PRO A 34 1.07 2.69 -11.96
CA PRO A 34 1.28 2.13 -10.64
C PRO A 34 0.31 1.01 -10.24
N ARG A 35 -0.95 1.07 -10.68
CA ARG A 35 -1.94 0.01 -10.41
C ARG A 35 -1.62 -1.29 -11.11
N VAL A 36 -0.99 -1.20 -12.28
CA VAL A 36 -0.54 -2.37 -13.05
C VAL A 36 0.78 -2.87 -12.48
N TYR A 37 1.73 -1.97 -12.35
CA TYR A 37 3.08 -2.26 -11.93
C TYR A 37 3.14 -2.92 -10.55
N SER A 38 2.44 -2.38 -9.56
CA SER A 38 2.46 -2.90 -8.18
C SER A 38 1.84 -4.29 -8.02
N THR A 39 1.06 -4.73 -8.99
CA THR A 39 0.33 -6.01 -8.91
C THR A 39 0.90 -7.08 -9.84
N LEU A 40 1.33 -6.71 -11.04
CA LEU A 40 1.74 -7.65 -12.08
C LEU A 40 3.26 -7.81 -12.19
N ASN A 41 4.04 -6.81 -11.80
CA ASN A 41 5.51 -6.85 -11.90
C ASN A 41 6.22 -7.60 -10.75
N VAL A 42 5.48 -8.14 -9.80
CA VAL A 42 6.04 -8.90 -8.66
C VAL A 42 6.76 -10.19 -9.13
N ALA A 43 6.48 -10.66 -10.35
CA ALA A 43 7.07 -11.87 -10.91
C ALA A 43 8.32 -11.65 -11.80
N GLY A 44 8.82 -10.40 -11.93
CA GLY A 44 10.13 -10.11 -12.58
C GLY A 44 10.11 -10.00 -14.11
N GLY A 45 8.96 -9.72 -14.73
CA GLY A 45 8.86 -9.45 -16.18
C GLY A 45 7.88 -8.31 -16.47
N GLU A 46 8.02 -7.63 -17.62
CA GLU A 46 7.00 -6.68 -18.06
C GLU A 46 5.72 -7.46 -18.43
N PRO A 47 4.55 -7.07 -17.86
CA PRO A 47 3.30 -7.73 -18.19
C PRO A 47 2.90 -7.45 -19.66
N SER A 48 2.32 -8.44 -20.31
CA SER A 48 1.74 -8.30 -21.64
C SER A 48 0.48 -7.42 -21.59
N GLN A 49 0.08 -6.87 -22.75
CA GLN A 49 -1.15 -6.06 -22.83
C GLN A 49 -2.40 -6.86 -22.43
N ASP A 50 -2.44 -8.15 -22.73
CA ASP A 50 -3.56 -9.04 -22.38
C ASP A 50 -3.63 -9.25 -20.86
N GLU A 51 -2.51 -9.47 -20.18
CA GLU A 51 -2.46 -9.58 -18.72
C GLU A 51 -2.89 -8.28 -18.03
N ILE A 52 -2.47 -7.13 -18.59
CA ILE A 52 -2.90 -5.83 -18.07
C ILE A 52 -4.40 -5.65 -18.26
N GLU A 53 -4.94 -5.95 -19.46
CA GLU A 53 -6.38 -5.84 -19.73
C GLU A 53 -7.18 -6.72 -18.77
N GLU A 54 -6.79 -7.99 -18.62
CA GLU A 54 -7.47 -8.93 -17.74
C GLU A 54 -7.47 -8.42 -16.28
N HIS A 55 -6.30 -8.00 -15.79
CA HIS A 55 -6.17 -7.45 -14.44
C HIS A 55 -7.07 -6.23 -14.26
N MET A 56 -6.98 -5.25 -15.15
CA MET A 56 -7.73 -3.99 -15.05
C MET A 56 -9.24 -4.21 -15.14
N CYS A 57 -9.69 -5.08 -16.04
CA CYS A 57 -11.12 -5.41 -16.21
C CYS A 57 -11.74 -6.10 -14.98
N ASN A 58 -10.92 -6.77 -14.16
CA ASN A 58 -11.39 -7.44 -12.95
C ASN A 58 -11.53 -6.50 -11.74
N LEU A 59 -10.95 -5.30 -11.78
CA LEU A 59 -11.02 -4.33 -10.69
C LEU A 59 -12.45 -3.81 -10.48
N GLU A 60 -12.90 -3.78 -9.23
CA GLU A 60 -14.27 -3.39 -8.87
C GLU A 60 -14.61 -1.96 -9.33
N HIS A 61 -13.68 -1.02 -9.13
CA HIS A 61 -13.90 0.36 -9.59
C HIS A 61 -14.03 0.48 -11.12
N VAL A 62 -13.41 -0.41 -11.92
CA VAL A 62 -13.57 -0.44 -13.38
C VAL A 62 -14.96 -0.94 -13.76
N LYS A 63 -15.52 -1.92 -13.03
CA LYS A 63 -16.89 -2.38 -13.23
C LYS A 63 -17.90 -1.27 -12.91
N GLN A 64 -17.68 -0.52 -11.83
CA GLN A 64 -18.50 0.65 -11.49
C GLN A 64 -18.39 1.75 -12.55
N LEU A 65 -17.17 2.01 -13.02
CA LEU A 65 -16.91 3.00 -14.07
C LEU A 65 -17.58 2.62 -15.39
N LYS A 66 -17.59 1.33 -15.76
CA LYS A 66 -18.36 0.80 -16.90
C LYS A 66 -19.83 1.19 -16.82
N VAL A 67 -20.47 0.99 -15.66
CA VAL A 67 -21.88 1.35 -15.45
C VAL A 67 -22.11 2.85 -15.60
N SER A 68 -21.22 3.67 -15.04
CA SER A 68 -21.26 5.12 -15.12
C SER A 68 -21.11 5.61 -16.56
N ILE A 69 -20.16 5.07 -17.33
CA ILE A 69 -19.92 5.43 -18.73
C ILE A 69 -21.12 5.07 -19.60
N ASP A 70 -21.71 3.88 -19.39
CA ASP A 70 -22.89 3.46 -20.15
C ASP A 70 -24.11 4.36 -19.86
N SER A 71 -24.33 4.67 -18.58
CA SER A 71 -25.42 5.57 -18.16
C SER A 71 -25.29 6.98 -18.70
N ASN A 72 -24.05 7.50 -18.79
CA ASN A 72 -23.77 8.83 -19.36
C ASN A 72 -23.72 8.83 -20.90
N GLY A 73 -23.67 7.67 -21.54
CA GLY A 73 -23.54 7.54 -22.99
C GLY A 73 -22.15 7.87 -23.53
N GLY A 74 -21.11 7.90 -22.68
CA GLY A 74 -19.72 8.17 -23.05
C GLY A 74 -18.88 8.75 -21.93
N LEU A 75 -17.65 9.15 -22.27
CA LEU A 75 -16.71 9.80 -21.33
C LEU A 75 -16.97 11.29 -21.21
N ILE A 76 -16.95 11.80 -19.97
CA ILE A 76 -16.87 13.24 -19.70
C ILE A 76 -15.44 13.73 -19.98
N ASP A 77 -14.44 13.04 -19.42
CA ASP A 77 -13.03 13.35 -19.63
C ASP A 77 -12.41 12.37 -20.62
N PRO A 78 -11.85 12.85 -21.75
CA PRO A 78 -11.16 12.01 -22.74
C PRO A 78 -9.97 11.25 -22.14
N LEU A 79 -9.57 10.15 -22.79
CA LEU A 79 -8.29 9.50 -22.52
C LEU A 79 -7.15 10.41 -22.97
N ILE A 80 -6.01 10.36 -22.27
CA ILE A 80 -4.78 11.03 -22.73
C ILE A 80 -3.87 9.97 -23.33
N VAL A 81 -3.56 10.11 -24.60
CA VAL A 81 -2.88 9.12 -25.42
C VAL A 81 -1.63 9.73 -26.02
N ARG A 82 -0.53 9.00 -26.06
CA ARG A 82 0.67 9.37 -26.82
C ARG A 82 0.49 8.97 -28.28
N ASP A 83 0.81 9.88 -29.20
CA ASP A 83 0.81 9.59 -30.63
C ASP A 83 1.90 8.56 -30.99
N GLY A 84 1.75 7.95 -32.16
CA GLY A 84 2.71 6.96 -32.67
C GLY A 84 2.47 5.55 -32.17
N ASP A 85 2.56 5.29 -30.88
CA ASP A 85 2.31 3.98 -30.26
C ASP A 85 0.91 3.81 -29.65
N PHE A 86 0.12 4.88 -29.60
CA PHE A 86 -1.22 4.91 -29.02
C PHE A 86 -1.32 4.42 -27.56
N THR A 87 -0.25 4.61 -26.79
CA THR A 87 -0.24 4.28 -25.36
C THR A 87 -1.10 5.27 -24.58
N VAL A 88 -2.04 4.75 -23.78
CA VAL A 88 -2.92 5.52 -22.89
C VAL A 88 -2.16 5.91 -21.62
N LEU A 89 -1.56 7.09 -21.64
CA LEU A 89 -0.81 7.62 -20.49
C LEU A 89 -1.73 7.85 -19.29
N GLU A 90 -2.93 8.43 -19.50
CA GLU A 90 -3.94 8.65 -18.46
C GLU A 90 -5.32 8.17 -18.92
N GLY A 91 -6.01 7.47 -18.03
CA GLY A 91 -7.34 6.90 -18.29
C GLY A 91 -7.35 5.39 -18.51
N ASN A 92 -6.36 4.65 -18.06
CA ASN A 92 -6.27 3.19 -18.22
C ASN A 92 -7.51 2.47 -17.67
N SER A 93 -8.07 2.90 -16.52
CA SER A 93 -9.33 2.36 -16.00
C SER A 93 -10.53 2.64 -16.93
N ARG A 94 -10.54 3.80 -17.59
CA ARG A 94 -11.57 4.17 -18.59
C ARG A 94 -11.44 3.33 -19.86
N LEU A 95 -10.20 3.07 -20.33
CA LEU A 95 -9.94 2.16 -21.44
C LEU A 95 -10.44 0.74 -21.10
N ALA A 96 -10.12 0.19 -19.93
CA ALA A 96 -10.59 -1.14 -19.50
C ALA A 96 -12.13 -1.19 -19.44
N ALA A 97 -12.79 -0.14 -18.95
CA ALA A 97 -14.24 -0.05 -18.96
C ALA A 97 -14.81 -0.05 -20.39
N TYR A 98 -14.17 0.64 -21.35
CA TYR A 98 -14.53 0.59 -22.77
C TYR A 98 -14.34 -0.78 -23.39
N ARG A 99 -13.26 -1.51 -23.03
CA ARG A 99 -13.07 -2.92 -23.43
C ARG A 99 -14.25 -3.79 -22.99
N LEU A 100 -14.70 -3.62 -21.75
CA LEU A 100 -15.87 -4.35 -21.21
C LEU A 100 -17.18 -3.96 -21.92
N LEU A 101 -17.37 -2.68 -22.24
CA LEU A 101 -18.56 -2.20 -22.96
C LEU A 101 -18.55 -2.66 -24.41
N CYS A 102 -17.40 -2.64 -25.09
CA CYS A 102 -17.24 -3.08 -26.46
C CYS A 102 -17.58 -4.58 -26.65
N LYS A 103 -17.33 -5.41 -25.63
CA LYS A 103 -17.77 -6.82 -25.61
C LYS A 103 -19.31 -6.98 -25.62
N ILE A 104 -20.05 -5.93 -25.24
CA ILE A 104 -21.53 -5.92 -25.23
C ILE A 104 -22.07 -5.32 -26.53
N ASP A 105 -21.53 -4.17 -26.93
CA ASP A 105 -21.92 -3.46 -28.15
C ASP A 105 -20.69 -2.80 -28.81
N ALA A 106 -20.10 -3.51 -29.77
CA ALA A 106 -18.90 -3.06 -30.47
C ALA A 106 -19.16 -1.85 -31.41
N ILE A 107 -20.40 -1.66 -31.87
CA ILE A 107 -20.73 -0.52 -32.73
C ILE A 107 -20.75 0.76 -31.90
N LYS A 108 -21.43 0.73 -30.76
CA LYS A 108 -21.56 1.89 -29.86
C LYS A 108 -20.23 2.25 -29.19
N TRP A 109 -19.46 1.25 -28.75
CA TRP A 109 -18.29 1.45 -27.88
C TRP A 109 -16.95 1.19 -28.56
N GLY A 110 -16.94 1.00 -29.89
CA GLY A 110 -15.72 0.75 -30.65
C GLY A 110 -14.74 1.94 -30.69
N LYS A 111 -15.26 3.16 -30.57
CA LYS A 111 -14.45 4.40 -30.59
C LYS A 111 -14.54 5.12 -29.24
N VAL A 112 -13.43 5.72 -28.85
CA VAL A 112 -13.32 6.47 -27.59
C VAL A 112 -12.67 7.83 -27.81
N LYS A 113 -13.17 8.86 -27.13
CA LYS A 113 -12.60 10.21 -27.14
C LYS A 113 -11.22 10.22 -26.53
N CYS A 114 -10.26 10.81 -27.25
CA CYS A 114 -8.87 10.92 -26.84
C CYS A 114 -8.35 12.34 -27.01
N LYS A 115 -7.47 12.75 -26.11
CA LYS A 115 -6.52 13.85 -26.26
C LYS A 115 -5.18 13.23 -26.62
N VAL A 116 -4.73 13.45 -27.85
CA VAL A 116 -3.50 12.83 -28.35
C VAL A 116 -2.37 13.82 -28.22
N LEU A 117 -1.39 13.48 -27.36
CA LEU A 117 -0.14 14.19 -27.15
C LEU A 117 0.89 13.82 -28.23
N PRO A 118 1.87 14.69 -28.52
CA PRO A 118 2.93 14.37 -29.47
C PRO A 118 3.69 13.08 -29.13
N ALA A 119 4.17 12.37 -30.17
CA ALA A 119 4.92 11.12 -30.00
C ALA A 119 6.25 11.33 -29.25
N ASP A 120 6.83 12.50 -29.36
CA ASP A 120 8.10 12.91 -28.76
C ASP A 120 7.97 13.55 -27.37
N ILE A 121 6.79 13.40 -26.72
CA ILE A 121 6.61 13.87 -25.34
C ILE A 121 7.65 13.21 -24.43
N ASP A 122 8.37 14.04 -23.67
CA ASP A 122 9.44 13.58 -22.81
C ASP A 122 8.91 12.89 -21.52
N ASP A 123 9.71 11.99 -20.95
CA ASP A 123 9.34 11.25 -19.75
C ASP A 123 9.13 12.14 -18.52
N ASP A 124 9.78 13.31 -18.46
CA ASP A 124 9.58 14.29 -17.38
C ASP A 124 8.17 14.88 -17.47
N ALA A 125 7.71 15.19 -18.68
CA ALA A 125 6.36 15.67 -18.89
C ALA A 125 5.32 14.59 -18.56
N ILE A 126 5.56 13.33 -18.95
CA ILE A 126 4.68 12.21 -18.58
C ILE A 126 4.62 12.07 -17.06
N PHE A 127 5.77 12.13 -16.37
CA PHE A 127 5.82 12.05 -14.92
C PHE A 127 5.02 13.19 -14.26
N ALA A 128 5.20 14.43 -14.71
CA ALA A 128 4.48 15.59 -14.19
C ALA A 128 2.98 15.48 -14.44
N LEU A 129 2.57 15.02 -15.64
CA LEU A 129 1.17 14.80 -16.02
C LEU A 129 0.50 13.81 -15.05
N LEU A 130 1.08 12.63 -14.90
CA LEU A 130 0.52 11.58 -14.05
C LEU A 130 0.51 11.96 -12.58
N GLY A 131 1.56 12.63 -12.11
CA GLY A 131 1.61 13.16 -10.76
C GLY A 131 0.52 14.20 -10.49
N GLN A 132 0.24 15.08 -11.44
CA GLN A 132 -0.81 16.07 -11.32
C GLN A 132 -2.21 15.43 -11.26
N TYR A 133 -2.46 14.39 -12.07
CA TYR A 133 -3.75 13.69 -12.05
C TYR A 133 -3.94 12.86 -10.76
N HIS A 134 -2.91 12.17 -10.28
CA HIS A 134 -3.08 11.10 -9.30
C HIS A 134 -2.52 11.41 -7.91
N ILE A 135 -1.60 12.37 -7.79
CA ILE A 135 -1.01 12.75 -6.49
C ILE A 135 -1.65 14.02 -5.94
N ILE A 136 -1.96 15.00 -6.81
CA ILE A 136 -2.48 16.32 -6.41
C ILE A 136 -3.97 16.43 -6.70
N GLY A 137 -4.40 16.04 -7.91
CA GLY A 137 -5.75 16.20 -8.41
C GLY A 137 -6.76 15.26 -7.79
N ARG A 138 -7.35 14.38 -8.58
CA ARG A 138 -8.40 13.44 -8.16
C ARG A 138 -7.95 12.38 -7.17
N LYS A 139 -6.64 12.20 -6.98
CA LYS A 139 -6.03 11.22 -6.08
C LYS A 139 -6.57 9.80 -6.29
N ASP A 140 -6.68 9.38 -7.53
CA ASP A 140 -7.17 8.05 -7.88
C ASP A 140 -6.23 6.92 -7.45
N TRP A 141 -4.94 7.23 -7.25
CA TRP A 141 -3.97 6.29 -6.71
C TRP A 141 -3.98 6.31 -5.19
N ASP A 142 -3.89 5.14 -4.60
CA ASP A 142 -3.69 5.04 -3.16
C ASP A 142 -2.28 5.52 -2.73
N PRO A 143 -2.06 5.80 -1.44
CA PRO A 143 -0.77 6.31 -0.97
C PRO A 143 0.43 5.42 -1.31
N PHE A 144 0.26 4.10 -1.32
CA PHE A 144 1.30 3.14 -1.70
C PHE A 144 1.64 3.28 -3.19
N GLU A 145 0.64 3.38 -4.06
CA GLU A 145 0.81 3.56 -5.50
C GLU A 145 1.53 4.88 -5.82
N GLN A 146 1.13 5.97 -5.13
CA GLN A 146 1.78 7.28 -5.26
C GLN A 146 3.26 7.22 -4.85
N ALA A 147 3.56 6.58 -3.73
CA ALA A 147 4.92 6.46 -3.23
C ALA A 147 5.81 5.58 -4.11
N ASN A 148 5.26 4.48 -4.61
CA ASN A 148 5.96 3.60 -5.53
C ASN A 148 6.31 4.30 -6.85
N TYR A 149 5.41 5.14 -7.36
CA TYR A 149 5.67 5.96 -8.54
C TYR A 149 6.84 6.93 -8.34
N LEU A 150 6.87 7.65 -7.20
CA LEU A 150 7.98 8.53 -6.83
C LEU A 150 9.29 7.76 -6.64
N TYR A 151 9.24 6.63 -5.94
CA TYR A 151 10.41 5.79 -5.66
C TYR A 151 11.03 5.29 -6.96
N ARG A 152 10.25 4.73 -7.88
CA ARG A 152 10.75 4.23 -9.17
C ARG A 152 11.41 5.35 -9.98
N ARG A 153 10.76 6.51 -10.07
CA ARG A 153 11.33 7.66 -10.77
C ARG A 153 12.68 8.06 -10.16
N HIS A 154 12.77 8.09 -8.83
CA HIS A 154 14.03 8.37 -8.13
C HIS A 154 15.11 7.33 -8.44
N GLN A 155 14.77 6.04 -8.45
CA GLN A 155 15.72 4.96 -8.76
C GLN A 155 16.21 5.01 -10.21
N GLN A 156 15.32 5.27 -11.15
CA GLN A 156 15.64 5.30 -12.58
C GLN A 156 16.50 6.51 -12.96
N THR A 157 16.15 7.69 -12.44
CA THR A 157 16.76 8.95 -12.89
C THR A 157 17.82 9.50 -11.96
N ARG A 158 17.84 9.08 -10.69
CA ARG A 158 18.66 9.64 -9.61
C ARG A 158 18.43 11.14 -9.39
N LEU A 159 17.34 11.69 -9.88
CA LEU A 159 16.96 13.08 -9.65
C LEU A 159 16.80 13.36 -8.16
N PRO A 160 17.20 14.57 -7.69
CA PRO A 160 16.95 14.98 -6.32
C PRO A 160 15.45 14.95 -5.98
N ILE A 161 15.11 14.43 -4.80
CA ILE A 161 13.70 14.35 -4.34
C ILE A 161 13.02 15.72 -4.34
N GLU A 162 13.78 16.77 -4.05
CA GLU A 162 13.30 18.15 -4.06
C GLU A 162 12.84 18.60 -5.46
N TYR A 163 13.59 18.23 -6.49
CA TYR A 163 13.22 18.52 -7.87
C TYR A 163 11.90 17.81 -8.25
N MET A 164 11.79 16.52 -7.97
CA MET A 164 10.57 15.76 -8.21
C MET A 164 9.38 16.32 -7.42
N ALA A 165 9.58 16.72 -6.17
CA ALA A 165 8.54 17.33 -5.35
C ALA A 165 8.04 18.65 -5.96
N GLN A 166 8.94 19.48 -6.52
CA GLN A 166 8.58 20.72 -7.22
C GLN A 166 7.78 20.43 -8.50
N GLU A 167 8.21 19.46 -9.31
CA GLU A 167 7.48 19.06 -10.53
C GLU A 167 6.06 18.61 -10.20
N LEU A 168 5.88 17.86 -9.11
CA LEU A 168 4.60 17.35 -8.67
C LEU A 168 3.79 18.37 -7.86
N GLY A 169 4.35 19.52 -7.48
CA GLY A 169 3.66 20.51 -6.64
C GLY A 169 3.35 20.02 -5.22
N ILE A 170 4.14 19.09 -4.69
CA ILE A 170 4.04 18.61 -3.30
C ILE A 170 5.21 19.14 -2.46
N SER A 171 5.06 19.11 -1.13
CA SER A 171 6.18 19.51 -0.27
C SER A 171 7.32 18.48 -0.33
N LYS A 172 8.56 18.95 -0.25
CA LYS A 172 9.76 18.09 -0.16
C LYS A 172 9.61 17.05 0.95
N GLN A 173 9.10 17.45 2.12
CA GLN A 173 8.93 16.56 3.26
C GLN A 173 7.92 15.43 2.95
N LYS A 174 6.83 15.75 2.24
CA LYS A 174 5.87 14.72 1.81
C LYS A 174 6.53 13.71 0.88
N ALA A 175 7.29 14.17 -0.12
CA ALA A 175 8.00 13.29 -1.06
C ALA A 175 9.03 12.39 -0.33
N ILE A 176 9.81 12.97 0.59
CA ILE A 176 10.77 12.21 1.41
C ILE A 176 10.06 11.14 2.24
N ASN A 177 8.96 11.49 2.90
CA ASN A 177 8.21 10.53 3.72
C ASN A 177 7.67 9.38 2.87
N MET A 178 7.10 9.67 1.69
CA MET A 178 6.59 8.65 0.79
C MET A 178 7.69 7.69 0.33
N ILE A 179 8.85 8.22 -0.07
CA ILE A 179 9.99 7.40 -0.50
C ILE A 179 10.54 6.58 0.67
N ASN A 180 10.64 7.15 1.87
CA ASN A 180 11.13 6.42 3.03
C ASN A 180 10.21 5.25 3.41
N VAL A 181 8.89 5.44 3.35
CA VAL A 181 7.94 4.36 3.67
C VAL A 181 8.04 3.22 2.66
N ILE A 182 8.02 3.53 1.36
CA ILE A 182 8.13 2.48 0.33
C ILE A 182 9.49 1.77 0.38
N THR A 183 10.58 2.51 0.64
CA THR A 183 11.91 1.91 0.81
C THR A 183 11.92 0.94 1.98
N PHE A 184 11.36 1.33 3.13
CA PHE A 184 11.28 0.48 4.30
C PHE A 184 10.43 -0.79 4.05
N MET A 185 9.31 -0.66 3.33
CA MET A 185 8.49 -1.80 2.93
C MET A 185 9.27 -2.78 2.04
N ILE A 186 10.04 -2.26 1.07
CA ILE A 186 10.89 -3.08 0.19
C ILE A 186 11.99 -3.79 0.98
N GLU A 187 12.68 -3.08 1.89
CA GLU A 187 13.76 -3.63 2.73
C GLU A 187 13.27 -4.74 3.68
N ASN A 188 11.99 -4.74 4.01
CA ASN A 188 11.36 -5.75 4.88
C ASN A 188 10.51 -6.77 4.10
N ASP A 189 10.63 -6.87 2.77
CA ASP A 189 9.89 -7.79 1.92
C ASP A 189 8.35 -7.76 2.14
N ASP A 190 7.81 -6.56 2.35
CA ASP A 190 6.36 -6.35 2.50
C ASP A 190 5.84 -5.30 1.51
N LEU A 191 5.37 -5.78 0.37
CA LEU A 191 4.72 -4.95 -0.66
C LEU A 191 3.19 -4.99 -0.59
N ASN A 192 2.62 -5.47 0.53
CA ASN A 192 1.19 -5.44 0.75
C ASN A 192 0.72 -4.00 1.01
N LYS A 193 0.03 -3.42 0.04
CA LYS A 193 -0.45 -2.03 0.12
C LYS A 193 -1.38 -1.76 1.32
N ARG A 194 -2.05 -2.79 1.87
CA ARG A 194 -2.88 -2.67 3.08
C ARG A 194 -2.06 -2.30 4.31
N ASN A 195 -0.77 -2.64 4.30
CA ASN A 195 0.14 -2.38 5.41
C ASN A 195 0.79 -0.99 5.34
N TRP A 196 0.57 -0.23 4.25
CA TRP A 196 1.12 1.11 4.06
C TRP A 196 0.93 2.03 5.26
N SER A 197 -0.29 2.15 5.78
CA SER A 197 -0.61 3.05 6.88
C SER A 197 0.10 2.68 8.19
N TYR A 198 0.37 1.41 8.41
CA TYR A 198 1.13 0.94 9.57
C TYR A 198 2.59 1.41 9.50
N TYR A 199 3.24 1.23 8.35
CA TYR A 199 4.61 1.68 8.15
C TYR A 199 4.72 3.21 8.13
N GLU A 200 3.73 3.92 7.56
CA GLU A 200 3.68 5.37 7.59
C GLU A 200 3.61 5.90 9.04
N GLU A 201 2.70 5.38 9.87
CA GLU A 201 2.59 5.78 11.28
C GLU A 201 3.84 5.38 12.08
N TYR A 202 4.45 4.23 11.82
CA TYR A 202 5.68 3.78 12.45
C TYR A 202 6.85 4.73 12.15
N LEU A 203 7.09 5.03 10.88
CA LEU A 203 8.22 5.86 10.45
C LEU A 203 8.05 7.34 10.81
N LYS A 204 6.83 7.85 10.79
CA LYS A 204 6.48 9.22 11.15
C LYS A 204 6.59 9.49 12.65
N ASN A 205 6.54 8.46 13.47
CA ASN A 205 6.52 8.60 14.92
C ASN A 205 7.85 9.13 15.46
N SER A 206 7.86 10.42 15.87
CA SER A 206 9.05 11.07 16.42
C SER A 206 9.52 10.50 17.75
N GLY A 207 8.64 9.88 18.53
CA GLY A 207 8.96 9.28 19.84
C GLY A 207 9.94 8.11 19.72
N ILE A 208 9.83 7.34 18.66
CA ILE A 208 10.68 6.16 18.43
C ILE A 208 11.80 6.38 17.42
N LYS A 209 11.82 7.53 16.73
CA LYS A 209 12.82 7.79 15.68
C LYS A 209 14.25 7.57 16.19
N LYS A 210 14.60 8.23 17.30
CA LYS A 210 15.93 8.11 17.90
C LYS A 210 16.22 6.68 18.39
N TYR A 211 15.20 5.98 18.90
CA TYR A 211 15.35 4.60 19.36
C TYR A 211 15.64 3.65 18.20
N ARG A 212 14.91 3.78 17.07
CA ARG A 212 15.15 2.98 15.86
C ARG A 212 16.56 3.14 15.28
N GLU A 213 17.08 4.37 15.31
CA GLU A 213 18.44 4.67 14.81
C GLU A 213 19.53 3.93 15.59
N THR A 214 19.30 3.65 16.87
CA THR A 214 20.25 2.97 17.76
C THR A 214 19.94 1.49 17.97
N ASN A 215 18.75 1.05 17.63
CA ASN A 215 18.27 -0.33 17.81
C ASN A 215 17.56 -0.80 16.54
N PRO A 216 18.32 -1.19 15.50
CA PRO A 216 17.76 -1.58 14.21
C PRO A 216 16.85 -2.81 14.29
N ASP A 217 17.09 -3.72 15.23
CA ASP A 217 16.29 -4.93 15.46
C ASP A 217 14.79 -4.61 15.68
N LEU A 218 14.48 -3.43 16.24
CA LEU A 218 13.09 -2.97 16.36
C LEU A 218 12.39 -2.88 15.02
N ASN A 219 13.11 -2.52 13.95
CA ASN A 219 12.52 -2.38 12.62
C ASN A 219 12.03 -3.74 12.08
N GLU A 220 12.85 -4.77 12.23
CA GLU A 220 12.52 -6.13 11.79
C GLU A 220 11.36 -6.70 12.60
N THR A 221 11.41 -6.57 13.94
CA THR A 221 10.35 -7.05 14.83
C THR A 221 8.99 -6.39 14.54
N ILE A 222 8.96 -5.07 14.34
CA ILE A 222 7.73 -4.35 14.04
C ILE A 222 7.23 -4.67 12.63
N ALA A 223 8.12 -4.82 11.65
CA ALA A 223 7.73 -5.21 10.31
C ALA A 223 7.08 -6.61 10.30
N GLU A 224 7.63 -7.55 11.07
CA GLU A 224 7.05 -8.89 11.21
C GLU A 224 5.69 -8.84 11.90
N ALA A 225 5.55 -8.08 12.98
CA ALA A 225 4.29 -7.92 13.69
C ALA A 225 3.19 -7.25 12.81
N ILE A 226 3.58 -6.38 11.86
CA ILE A 226 2.65 -5.83 10.86
C ILE A 226 2.24 -6.91 9.85
N LYS A 227 3.19 -7.67 9.31
CA LYS A 227 2.94 -8.72 8.31
C LYS A 227 2.06 -9.83 8.85
N THR A 228 2.27 -10.24 10.10
CA THR A 228 1.50 -11.30 10.78
C THR A 228 0.13 -10.82 11.28
N GLY A 229 -0.12 -9.50 11.29
CA GLY A 229 -1.37 -8.93 11.79
C GLY A 229 -1.45 -8.88 13.32
N GLU A 230 -0.34 -9.02 14.02
CA GLU A 230 -0.27 -8.84 15.48
C GLU A 230 -0.59 -7.40 15.88
N ILE A 231 -0.31 -6.43 15.00
CA ILE A 231 -0.70 -5.05 15.19
C ILE A 231 -2.06 -4.84 14.53
N HIS A 232 -3.07 -4.54 15.34
CA HIS A 232 -4.46 -4.54 14.90
C HIS A 232 -4.83 -3.31 14.07
N GLU A 233 -4.29 -2.14 14.44
CA GLU A 233 -4.57 -0.87 13.75
C GLU A 233 -3.30 -0.04 13.55
N ALA A 234 -3.21 0.68 12.44
CA ALA A 234 -2.07 1.57 12.17
C ALA A 234 -1.87 2.63 13.26
N SER A 235 -2.97 3.11 13.86
CA SER A 235 -2.96 4.06 14.98
C SER A 235 -2.25 3.53 16.22
N ASP A 236 -2.19 2.21 16.40
CA ASP A 236 -1.53 1.57 17.54
C ASP A 236 -0.01 1.78 17.55
N MET A 237 0.58 2.12 16.39
CA MET A 237 1.99 2.54 16.33
C MET A 237 2.30 3.72 17.26
N ARG A 238 1.31 4.54 17.62
CA ARG A 238 1.48 5.63 18.57
C ARG A 238 1.80 5.13 19.98
N LYS A 239 1.25 3.97 20.36
CA LYS A 239 1.53 3.33 21.66
C LYS A 239 3.02 3.07 21.84
N LEU A 240 3.71 2.63 20.79
CA LEU A 240 5.16 2.43 20.82
C LEU A 240 5.91 3.74 21.09
N GLY A 241 5.46 4.82 20.42
CA GLY A 241 6.01 6.16 20.65
C GLY A 241 5.76 6.68 22.06
N ASP A 242 4.61 6.36 22.64
CA ASP A 242 4.28 6.79 24.00
C ASP A 242 5.11 6.03 25.04
N ILE A 243 5.36 4.73 24.86
CA ILE A 243 6.31 3.96 25.67
C ILE A 243 7.71 4.61 25.62
N ALA A 244 8.19 4.91 24.40
CA ALA A 244 9.53 5.49 24.22
C ALA A 244 9.69 6.88 24.84
N LYS A 245 8.63 7.71 24.83
CA LYS A 245 8.63 9.07 25.39
C LYS A 245 8.71 9.11 26.91
N VAL A 246 8.24 8.09 27.62
CA VAL A 246 8.37 8.01 29.09
C VAL A 246 9.84 8.11 29.52
N GLY A 247 10.73 7.42 28.80
CA GLY A 247 12.18 7.62 28.91
C GLY A 247 12.83 7.13 30.21
N ASP A 248 12.08 6.56 31.14
CA ASP A 248 12.57 6.03 32.39
C ASP A 248 13.24 4.64 32.21
N LYS A 249 13.75 4.06 33.30
CA LYS A 249 14.44 2.77 33.27
C LYS A 249 13.50 1.63 32.87
N GLN A 250 12.22 1.71 33.26
CA GLN A 250 11.23 0.68 32.97
C GLN A 250 10.84 0.73 31.49
N SER A 251 10.52 1.91 30.95
CA SER A 251 10.17 2.07 29.54
C SER A 251 11.29 1.63 28.59
N LYS A 252 12.55 1.92 28.95
CA LYS A 252 13.71 1.45 28.19
C LYS A 252 13.81 -0.08 28.17
N LYS A 253 13.57 -0.74 29.32
CA LYS A 253 13.58 -2.20 29.42
C LYS A 253 12.44 -2.83 28.60
N ILE A 254 11.27 -2.21 28.61
CA ILE A 254 10.12 -2.64 27.81
C ILE A 254 10.43 -2.50 26.32
N MET A 255 10.97 -1.35 25.90
CA MET A 255 11.38 -1.14 24.50
C MET A 255 12.42 -2.18 24.03
N GLN A 256 13.36 -2.57 24.90
CA GLN A 256 14.32 -3.63 24.61
C GLN A 256 13.65 -4.97 24.41
N LYS A 257 12.69 -5.34 25.26
CA LYS A 257 11.94 -6.60 25.14
C LYS A 257 11.09 -6.62 23.86
N ILE A 258 10.45 -5.49 23.53
CA ILE A 258 9.69 -5.37 22.26
C ILE A 258 10.64 -5.53 21.07
N ALA A 259 11.79 -4.88 21.07
CA ALA A 259 12.77 -5.00 19.99
C ALA A 259 13.35 -6.43 19.86
N ALA A 260 13.45 -7.16 20.95
CA ALA A 260 13.87 -8.57 20.96
C ALA A 260 12.75 -9.57 20.62
N GLY A 261 11.51 -9.10 20.41
CA GLY A 261 10.35 -9.99 20.18
C GLY A 261 9.88 -10.75 21.43
N GLU A 262 10.38 -10.40 22.62
CA GLU A 262 10.03 -11.05 23.89
C GLU A 262 8.72 -10.51 24.49
N MET A 263 8.20 -9.40 23.99
CA MET A 263 7.01 -8.72 24.46
C MET A 263 6.29 -8.03 23.28
N ASP A 264 4.99 -8.18 23.18
CA ASP A 264 4.21 -7.46 22.18
C ASP A 264 3.96 -5.99 22.58
N LEU A 265 3.55 -5.19 21.57
CA LEU A 265 3.30 -3.76 21.74
C LEU A 265 2.24 -3.47 22.81
N TYR A 266 1.17 -4.27 22.85
CA TYR A 266 0.04 -4.05 23.76
C TYR A 266 0.39 -4.40 25.20
N GLU A 267 1.16 -5.47 25.38
CA GLU A 267 1.70 -5.84 26.69
C GLU A 267 2.62 -4.74 27.25
N GLY A 268 3.54 -4.25 26.41
CA GLY A 268 4.44 -3.18 26.80
C GLY A 268 3.72 -1.87 27.14
N TYR A 269 2.70 -1.51 26.37
CA TYR A 269 1.90 -0.33 26.63
C TYR A 269 1.09 -0.44 27.93
N ALA A 270 0.46 -1.59 28.14
CA ALA A 270 -0.30 -1.86 29.36
C ALA A 270 0.59 -1.86 30.62
N GLU A 271 1.82 -2.38 30.54
CA GLU A 271 2.76 -2.38 31.67
C GLU A 271 3.11 -0.97 32.16
N ILE A 272 3.13 0.02 31.24
CA ILE A 272 3.42 1.43 31.60
C ILE A 272 2.18 2.18 32.01
N HIS A 273 1.07 2.03 31.27
CA HIS A 273 -0.10 2.88 31.45
C HIS A 273 -1.19 2.30 32.35
N ASP A 274 -1.24 0.96 32.50
CA ASP A 274 -2.25 0.25 33.27
C ASP A 274 -1.72 -0.41 34.54
N ALA A 275 -0.49 -0.11 34.94
CA ALA A 275 0.16 -0.72 36.12
C ALA A 275 -0.67 -0.66 37.42
N GLY A 276 -1.74 0.14 37.45
CA GLY A 276 -2.70 0.22 38.56
C GLY A 276 -4.14 -0.24 38.25
N LYS A 277 -4.44 -0.61 36.98
CA LYS A 277 -5.80 -0.85 36.50
C LYS A 277 -6.04 -2.22 35.84
N LEU A 278 -5.00 -3.05 35.70
CA LEU A 278 -5.23 -4.38 35.12
C LEU A 278 -6.12 -5.17 36.06
N ASP A 279 -7.32 -5.47 35.58
CA ASP A 279 -8.22 -6.42 36.22
C ASP A 279 -7.48 -7.72 36.50
N ASP A 280 -7.67 -8.31 37.69
CA ASP A 280 -7.05 -9.54 38.13
C ASP A 280 -7.19 -10.68 37.10
N VAL A 281 -8.28 -10.67 36.34
CA VAL A 281 -8.55 -11.64 35.26
C VAL A 281 -7.53 -11.51 34.12
N VAL A 282 -7.21 -10.31 33.65
CA VAL A 282 -6.25 -10.07 32.56
C VAL A 282 -4.84 -10.46 33.03
N LYS A 283 -4.47 -10.12 34.25
CA LYS A 283 -3.20 -10.58 34.84
C LYS A 283 -3.07 -12.11 34.87
N ARG A 284 -4.11 -12.80 35.25
CA ARG A 284 -4.14 -14.29 35.31
C ARG A 284 -4.05 -14.89 33.91
N LEU A 285 -4.72 -14.31 32.93
CA LEU A 285 -4.62 -14.76 31.52
C LEU A 285 -3.20 -14.55 30.97
N LYS A 286 -2.53 -13.43 31.27
CA LYS A 286 -1.13 -13.21 30.89
C LYS A 286 -0.18 -14.19 31.53
N THR A 287 -0.33 -14.47 32.84
CA THR A 287 0.47 -15.49 33.56
C THR A 287 0.23 -16.87 32.95
N PHE A 288 -1.00 -17.19 32.59
CA PHE A 288 -1.32 -18.45 31.92
C PHE A 288 -0.66 -18.54 30.52
N LYS A 289 -0.71 -17.47 29.72
CA LYS A 289 -0.01 -17.38 28.42
C LYS A 289 1.50 -17.62 28.60
N GLN A 290 2.13 -16.96 29.57
CA GLN A 290 3.56 -17.18 29.87
C GLN A 290 3.87 -18.63 30.27
N TYR A 291 3.01 -19.21 31.08
CA TYR A 291 3.14 -20.61 31.50
C TYR A 291 3.10 -21.57 30.31
N ILE A 292 2.12 -21.41 29.39
CA ILE A 292 1.99 -22.33 28.25
C ILE A 292 3.07 -22.12 27.16
N ASN A 293 3.73 -20.95 27.14
CA ASN A 293 4.83 -20.65 26.22
C ASN A 293 6.21 -21.07 26.75
N ASP A 294 6.29 -21.66 27.97
CA ASP A 294 7.53 -22.15 28.50
C ASP A 294 7.91 -23.49 27.82
N ASP A 295 9.05 -23.53 27.17
CA ASP A 295 9.57 -24.71 26.45
C ASP A 295 9.66 -25.98 27.35
N SER A 296 9.77 -25.80 28.65
CA SER A 296 9.77 -26.90 29.60
C SER A 296 8.41 -27.61 29.68
N ILE A 297 7.32 -26.90 29.45
CA ILE A 297 5.96 -27.44 29.46
C ILE A 297 5.73 -28.42 28.33
N GLU A 298 6.16 -28.08 27.12
CA GLU A 298 6.07 -29.00 25.96
C GLU A 298 6.84 -30.28 26.21
N LYS A 299 8.06 -30.20 26.79
CA LYS A 299 8.86 -31.35 27.15
C LYS A 299 8.17 -32.22 28.23
N GLN A 300 7.54 -31.57 29.21
CA GLN A 300 6.80 -32.31 30.27
C GLN A 300 5.55 -33.00 29.72
N ILE A 301 4.80 -32.34 28.83
CA ILE A 301 3.62 -32.92 28.19
C ILE A 301 4.01 -34.17 27.37
N ARG A 302 5.13 -34.11 26.67
CA ARG A 302 5.64 -35.20 25.84
C ARG A 302 6.45 -36.26 26.56
N ALA A 303 6.62 -36.13 27.89
CA ALA A 303 7.46 -37.04 28.68
C ALA A 303 6.91 -38.48 28.72
N SER A 304 5.59 -38.67 28.65
CA SER A 304 4.98 -40.01 28.55
C SER A 304 3.67 -39.97 27.73
N SER A 305 3.28 -41.11 27.18
CA SER A 305 2.02 -41.25 26.43
C SER A 305 0.77 -41.01 27.31
N GLU A 306 0.88 -41.30 28.61
CA GLU A 306 -0.21 -41.05 29.55
C GLU A 306 -0.36 -39.57 29.87
N THR A 307 0.75 -38.88 30.15
CA THR A 307 0.79 -37.43 30.38
C THR A 307 0.29 -36.67 29.15
N TYR A 308 0.70 -37.11 27.97
CA TYR A 308 0.26 -36.49 26.71
C TYR A 308 -1.26 -36.57 26.56
N ARG A 309 -1.89 -37.73 26.72
CA ARG A 309 -3.35 -37.91 26.61
C ARG A 309 -4.14 -37.08 27.62
N GLN A 310 -3.65 -37.02 28.86
CA GLN A 310 -4.28 -36.22 29.91
C GLN A 310 -4.19 -34.72 29.59
N ALA A 311 -3.02 -34.25 29.16
CA ALA A 311 -2.82 -32.87 28.74
C ALA A 311 -3.66 -32.49 27.51
N GLU A 312 -3.72 -33.32 26.47
CA GLU A 312 -4.53 -33.14 25.30
C GLU A 312 -6.01 -32.96 25.65
N PHE A 313 -6.54 -33.78 26.54
CA PHE A 313 -7.91 -33.71 27.01
C PHE A 313 -8.20 -32.40 27.76
N GLU A 314 -7.33 -31.98 28.69
CA GLU A 314 -7.52 -30.74 29.45
C GLU A 314 -7.32 -29.49 28.59
N ILE A 315 -6.33 -29.48 27.68
CA ILE A 315 -6.13 -28.40 26.70
C ILE A 315 -7.38 -28.25 25.83
N GLY A 316 -7.96 -29.35 25.35
CA GLY A 316 -9.20 -29.31 24.55
C GLY A 316 -10.39 -28.69 25.30
N LYS A 317 -10.51 -28.94 26.63
CA LYS A 317 -11.51 -28.27 27.45
C LYS A 317 -11.27 -26.77 27.61
N ILE A 318 -10.00 -26.37 27.82
CA ILE A 318 -9.60 -24.98 27.96
C ILE A 318 -9.94 -24.22 26.67
N ILE A 319 -9.57 -24.74 25.50
CA ILE A 319 -9.88 -24.15 24.21
C ILE A 319 -11.39 -23.92 24.05
N LYS A 320 -12.21 -24.97 24.26
CA LYS A 320 -13.66 -24.86 24.19
C LYS A 320 -14.24 -23.84 25.18
N ARG A 321 -13.63 -23.67 26.33
CA ARG A 321 -14.08 -22.67 27.31
C ARG A 321 -13.69 -21.26 26.90
N LEU A 322 -12.46 -21.06 26.39
CA LEU A 322 -12.00 -19.77 25.90
C LEU A 322 -12.85 -19.28 24.71
N GLU A 323 -13.18 -20.15 23.76
CA GLU A 323 -14.06 -19.84 22.65
C GLU A 323 -15.47 -19.36 23.09
N LYS A 324 -15.97 -19.88 24.23
CA LYS A 324 -17.25 -19.43 24.80
C LYS A 324 -17.17 -18.10 25.55
N LEU A 325 -15.98 -17.69 25.99
CA LEU A 325 -15.79 -16.42 26.72
C LEU A 325 -15.64 -15.21 25.79
N ILE A 326 -15.26 -15.45 24.52
CA ILE A 326 -15.05 -14.40 23.51
C ILE A 326 -16.19 -14.29 22.49
N LYS A 327 -17.22 -15.16 22.58
CA LYS A 327 -18.50 -15.06 21.88
C LYS A 327 -19.50 -14.27 22.72
#